data_cd8108f1207cef5e64818a287ec21656
#
_entry.id   cd8108f1207cef5e64818a287ec21656
#
_cell.length_a   1.000
_cell.length_b   1.000
_cell.length_c   1.000
_cell.angle_alpha   90.00
_cell.angle_beta   90.00
_cell.angle_gamma   90.00
#
_symmetry.space_group_name_H-M   'P 1'
#
loop_
_entity.id
_entity.type
_entity.pdbx_description
1 polymer ?
#
loop_
_entity_poly.entity_id
_entity_poly.type
_entity_poly.pdbx_seq_one_letter_code
_entity_poly.pdbx_strand_id
1 'polypeptide(L)'
;MSVLRYLQTMLLVCQLTHTKEAQPTVNCQNLKFVIDEHVVYNHILEGHVFQRLTVHSATQCHLKCKDDCLCVFMNYFPLSKGNNCELNDANKDMEPAAMKWSQGGYYFDLVRGYTVKVRDRIISC
;
A
#
# COMPACT_ATOMS: atom_id res chain seq x y z
N MET A 1 28.76 11.64 47.30
CA MET A 1 28.56 12.67 46.26
C MET A 1 28.87 12.21 44.84
N SER A 2 29.62 11.17 44.59
CA SER A 2 29.98 10.73 43.24
C SER A 2 28.88 9.92 42.50
N VAL A 3 28.07 9.16 43.21
CA VAL A 3 27.03 8.31 42.62
C VAL A 3 25.88 9.14 41.99
N LEU A 4 25.50 10.23 42.65
CA LEU A 4 24.40 11.10 42.14
C LEU A 4 24.79 11.83 40.86
N ARG A 5 26.06 12.22 40.71
CA ARG A 5 26.60 12.84 39.49
C ARG A 5 26.70 11.82 38.35
N TYR A 6 27.01 10.58 38.67
CA TYR A 6 27.05 9.51 37.66
C TYR A 6 25.69 9.15 37.12
N LEU A 7 24.65 9.11 37.97
CA LEU A 7 23.26 8.93 37.55
C LEU A 7 22.72 10.07 36.71
N GLN A 8 23.09 11.33 37.03
CA GLN A 8 22.70 12.49 36.23
C GLN A 8 23.36 12.51 34.85
N THR A 9 24.63 12.13 34.74
CA THR A 9 25.30 12.02 33.44
C THR A 9 24.77 10.87 32.61
N MET A 10 24.40 9.73 33.19
CA MET A 10 23.77 8.62 32.48
C MET A 10 22.37 8.97 31.98
N LEU A 11 21.58 9.72 32.76
CA LEU A 11 20.27 10.21 32.31
C LEU A 11 20.38 11.22 31.16
N LEU A 12 21.39 12.09 31.17
CA LEU A 12 21.63 13.04 30.06
C LEU A 12 22.07 12.33 28.78
N VAL A 13 22.92 11.31 28.88
CA VAL A 13 23.37 10.51 27.73
C VAL A 13 22.20 9.71 27.13
N CYS A 14 21.28 9.19 27.96
CA CYS A 14 20.12 8.47 27.49
C CYS A 14 19.10 9.38 26.76
N GLN A 15 19.08 10.68 27.09
CA GLN A 15 18.21 11.65 26.39
C GLN A 15 18.79 12.11 25.05
N LEU A 16 20.11 12.04 24.87
CA LEU A 16 20.78 12.41 23.63
C LEU A 16 20.77 11.32 22.55
N THR A 17 20.42 10.08 22.91
CA THR A 17 20.34 8.96 21.96
C THR A 17 18.95 8.74 21.37
N HIS A 18 17.94 9.50 21.79
CA HIS A 18 16.66 9.57 21.06
C HIS A 18 16.77 10.59 19.89
N THR A 19 17.72 10.37 19.02
CA THR A 19 17.56 10.86 17.66
C THR A 19 16.35 10.11 17.09
N LYS A 20 15.24 10.83 16.89
CA LYS A 20 14.15 10.34 16.04
C LYS A 20 14.79 9.93 14.73
N GLU A 21 14.96 8.63 14.52
CA GLU A 21 15.22 8.10 13.20
C GLU A 21 14.09 8.64 12.31
N ALA A 22 14.47 9.53 11.38
CA ALA A 22 13.54 10.04 10.40
C ALA A 22 13.03 8.81 9.63
N GLN A 23 11.76 8.44 9.87
CA GLN A 23 11.11 7.40 9.09
C GLN A 23 11.28 7.76 7.62
N PRO A 24 11.69 6.82 6.77
CA PRO A 24 11.78 7.07 5.34
C PRO A 24 10.39 7.48 4.87
N THR A 25 10.24 8.75 4.50
CA THR A 25 9.03 9.22 3.83
C THR A 25 9.01 8.59 2.46
N VAL A 26 8.21 7.54 2.29
CA VAL A 26 7.95 6.94 0.98
C VAL A 26 7.13 7.96 0.20
N ASN A 27 7.76 8.61 -0.77
CA ASN A 27 7.06 9.53 -1.65
C ASN A 27 6.38 8.75 -2.78
N CYS A 28 5.07 8.51 -2.63
CA CYS A 28 4.25 7.82 -3.62
C CYS A 28 4.01 8.64 -4.92
N GLN A 29 4.47 9.90 -4.99
CA GLN A 29 4.14 10.81 -6.09
C GLN A 29 4.85 10.48 -7.42
N ASN A 30 5.90 9.68 -7.40
CA ASN A 30 6.67 9.32 -8.61
C ASN A 30 6.25 7.97 -9.22
N LEU A 31 5.09 7.44 -8.85
CA LEU A 31 4.58 6.19 -9.39
C LEU A 31 4.00 6.41 -10.79
N LYS A 32 4.62 5.84 -11.82
CA LYS A 32 3.98 5.69 -13.13
C LYS A 32 2.94 4.58 -13.02
N PHE A 33 1.70 4.99 -13.06
CA PHE A 33 0.57 4.08 -13.04
C PHE A 33 0.21 3.75 -14.50
N VAL A 34 0.42 2.52 -14.88
CA VAL A 34 -0.08 1.98 -16.15
C VAL A 34 -1.28 1.11 -15.78
N ILE A 35 -2.47 1.49 -16.24
CA ILE A 35 -3.62 0.57 -16.22
C ILE A 35 -3.30 -0.48 -17.25
N ASP A 36 -3.05 -1.71 -16.83
CA ASP A 36 -3.09 -2.83 -17.74
C ASP A 36 -4.53 -2.96 -18.23
N GLU A 37 -4.75 -3.02 -19.55
CA GLU A 37 -6.07 -3.10 -20.16
C GLU A 37 -6.81 -4.40 -19.83
N HIS A 38 -6.19 -5.28 -19.06
CA HIS A 38 -6.74 -6.58 -18.71
C HIS A 38 -7.59 -6.52 -17.44
N VAL A 39 -8.85 -6.18 -17.64
CA VAL A 39 -9.88 -6.38 -16.61
C VAL A 39 -10.35 -7.83 -16.67
N VAL A 40 -10.30 -8.54 -15.54
CA VAL A 40 -10.88 -9.88 -15.43
C VAL A 40 -12.27 -9.76 -14.83
N TYR A 41 -13.28 -9.98 -15.66
CA TYR A 41 -14.68 -9.90 -15.24
C TYR A 41 -15.09 -11.15 -14.45
N ASN A 42 -16.00 -10.95 -13.51
CA ASN A 42 -16.53 -12.01 -12.64
C ASN A 42 -15.44 -12.75 -11.85
N HIS A 43 -14.34 -12.06 -11.55
CA HIS A 43 -13.29 -12.57 -10.69
C HIS A 43 -12.82 -11.48 -9.73
N ILE A 44 -12.37 -11.91 -8.58
CA ILE A 44 -11.74 -11.09 -7.55
C ILE A 44 -10.53 -11.83 -6.99
N LEU A 45 -9.65 -11.12 -6.32
CA LEU A 45 -8.63 -11.73 -5.48
C LEU A 45 -9.11 -11.67 -4.02
N GLU A 46 -9.20 -12.81 -3.37
CA GLU A 46 -9.61 -12.92 -1.97
C GLU A 46 -8.43 -12.94 -1.01
N GLY A 47 -8.67 -12.50 0.23
CA GLY A 47 -7.73 -12.67 1.34
C GLY A 47 -6.64 -11.59 1.46
N HIS A 48 -6.59 -10.64 0.53
CA HIS A 48 -5.53 -9.61 0.48
C HIS A 48 -6.08 -8.18 0.58
N VAL A 49 -7.34 -8.03 0.95
CA VAL A 49 -8.00 -6.73 1.12
C VAL A 49 -7.52 -6.09 2.41
N PHE A 50 -6.86 -4.95 2.33
CA PHE A 50 -6.49 -4.15 3.51
C PHE A 50 -7.40 -2.94 3.71
N GLN A 51 -8.11 -2.48 2.66
CA GLN A 51 -9.04 -1.36 2.75
C GLN A 51 -10.26 -1.56 1.85
N ARG A 52 -11.45 -1.22 2.38
CA ARG A 52 -12.71 -1.17 1.65
C ARG A 52 -13.24 0.25 1.62
N LEU A 53 -13.68 0.70 0.43
CA LEU A 53 -14.16 2.05 0.19
C LEU A 53 -15.48 2.02 -0.58
N THR A 54 -16.28 3.06 -0.41
CA THR A 54 -17.41 3.34 -1.28
C THR A 54 -17.02 4.44 -2.25
N VAL A 55 -17.10 4.15 -3.53
CA VAL A 55 -16.71 5.05 -4.62
C VAL A 55 -17.81 5.11 -5.70
N HIS A 56 -17.79 6.15 -6.52
CA HIS A 56 -18.78 6.35 -7.58
C HIS A 56 -18.43 5.63 -8.89
N SER A 57 -17.17 5.25 -9.07
CA SER A 57 -16.70 4.61 -10.32
C SER A 57 -15.43 3.77 -10.10
N ALA A 58 -15.14 2.87 -11.03
CA ALA A 58 -13.88 2.14 -11.07
C ALA A 58 -12.67 3.08 -11.16
N THR A 59 -12.79 4.19 -11.90
CA THR A 59 -11.72 5.21 -11.99
C THR A 59 -11.41 5.81 -10.62
N GLN A 60 -12.42 6.09 -9.82
CA GLN A 60 -12.21 6.61 -8.47
C GLN A 60 -11.55 5.57 -7.55
N CYS A 61 -11.95 4.30 -7.65
CA CYS A 61 -11.29 3.18 -6.97
C CYS A 61 -9.81 3.09 -7.36
N HIS A 62 -9.53 3.20 -8.66
CA HIS A 62 -8.18 3.22 -9.21
C HIS A 62 -7.33 4.36 -8.64
N LEU A 63 -7.86 5.58 -8.60
CA LEU A 63 -7.15 6.73 -8.03
C LEU A 63 -6.83 6.52 -6.55
N LYS A 64 -7.75 5.93 -5.79
CA LYS A 64 -7.50 5.57 -4.38
C LYS A 64 -6.38 4.54 -4.24
N CYS A 65 -6.34 3.53 -5.08
CA CYS A 65 -5.25 2.56 -5.11
C CYS A 65 -3.92 3.21 -5.52
N LYS A 66 -3.95 4.11 -6.49
CA LYS A 66 -2.76 4.86 -6.92
C LYS A 66 -2.13 5.67 -5.79
N ASP A 67 -2.96 6.30 -4.98
CA ASP A 67 -2.51 7.19 -3.90
C ASP A 67 -2.04 6.42 -2.65
N ASP A 68 -2.26 5.10 -2.61
CA ASP A 68 -1.85 4.24 -1.50
C ASP A 68 -0.68 3.34 -1.92
N CYS A 69 0.47 3.50 -1.26
CA CYS A 69 1.70 2.74 -1.57
C CYS A 69 1.58 1.23 -1.29
N LEU A 70 0.65 0.81 -0.44
CA LEU A 70 0.40 -0.61 -0.16
C LEU A 70 -0.50 -1.25 -1.23
N CYS A 71 -1.30 -0.47 -1.93
CA CYS A 71 -2.22 -0.98 -2.93
C CYS A 71 -1.48 -1.46 -4.17
N VAL A 72 -1.57 -2.74 -4.47
CA VAL A 72 -0.95 -3.38 -5.65
C VAL A 72 -1.98 -3.55 -6.76
N PHE A 73 -3.23 -3.81 -6.40
CA PHE A 73 -4.35 -3.93 -7.32
C PHE A 73 -5.69 -3.72 -6.61
N MET A 74 -6.80 -3.71 -7.37
CA MET A 74 -8.11 -3.49 -6.81
C MET A 74 -9.17 -4.47 -7.32
N ASN A 75 -10.11 -4.84 -6.44
CA ASN A 75 -11.41 -5.38 -6.83
C ASN A 75 -12.44 -4.25 -6.88
N TYR A 76 -13.31 -4.26 -7.87
CA TYR A 76 -14.41 -3.31 -7.99
C TYR A 76 -15.75 -4.02 -8.25
N PHE A 77 -16.79 -3.57 -7.56
CA PHE A 77 -18.14 -4.14 -7.62
C PHE A 77 -19.13 -3.08 -8.07
N PRO A 78 -19.38 -2.91 -9.37
CA PRO A 78 -20.16 -1.80 -9.91
C PRO A 78 -21.62 -1.79 -9.44
N LEU A 79 -22.18 -2.94 -9.08
CA LEU A 79 -23.57 -3.07 -8.64
C LEU A 79 -23.74 -2.98 -7.12
N SER A 80 -22.67 -2.96 -6.36
CA SER A 80 -22.71 -2.78 -4.91
C SER A 80 -22.92 -1.32 -4.55
N LYS A 81 -23.87 -1.05 -3.64
CA LYS A 81 -24.15 0.32 -3.17
C LYS A 81 -23.17 0.83 -2.13
N GLY A 82 -22.37 -0.03 -1.53
CA GLY A 82 -21.38 0.31 -0.54
C GLY A 82 -20.22 -0.67 -0.52
N ASN A 83 -19.05 -0.26 -0.03
CA ASN A 83 -17.83 -1.07 -0.03
C ASN A 83 -17.53 -1.71 -1.39
N ASN A 84 -17.76 -0.94 -2.45
CA ASN A 84 -17.66 -1.40 -3.83
C ASN A 84 -16.26 -1.31 -4.42
N CYS A 85 -15.28 -0.86 -3.64
CA CYS A 85 -13.88 -0.76 -3.99
C CYS A 85 -13.03 -1.41 -2.90
N GLU A 86 -12.26 -2.42 -3.26
CA GLU A 86 -11.34 -3.11 -2.36
C GLU A 86 -9.90 -2.89 -2.82
N LEU A 87 -9.09 -2.32 -1.95
CA LEU A 87 -7.65 -2.15 -2.16
C LEU A 87 -6.92 -3.36 -1.58
N ASN A 88 -6.01 -3.92 -2.37
CA ASN A 88 -5.33 -5.17 -2.04
C ASN A 88 -3.80 -5.02 -2.10
N ASP A 89 -3.10 -5.74 -1.23
CA ASP A 89 -1.65 -5.73 -1.09
C ASP A 89 -0.93 -6.84 -1.87
N ALA A 90 -1.67 -7.69 -2.59
CA ALA A 90 -1.15 -8.72 -3.48
C ALA A 90 -1.90 -8.72 -4.82
N ASN A 91 -1.32 -9.30 -5.86
CA ASN A 91 -1.94 -9.48 -7.16
C ASN A 91 -2.01 -10.97 -7.56
N LYS A 92 -2.61 -11.25 -8.71
CA LYS A 92 -2.79 -12.64 -9.21
C LYS A 92 -1.48 -13.38 -9.45
N ASP A 93 -0.39 -12.67 -9.74
CA ASP A 93 0.92 -13.28 -10.01
C ASP A 93 1.62 -13.65 -8.69
N MET A 94 1.39 -12.86 -7.63
CA MET A 94 1.88 -13.15 -6.28
C MET A 94 1.08 -14.28 -5.62
N GLU A 95 -0.25 -14.26 -5.79
CA GLU A 95 -1.19 -15.17 -5.12
C GLU A 95 -2.22 -15.74 -6.13
N PRO A 96 -1.79 -16.57 -7.08
CA PRO A 96 -2.69 -17.09 -8.12
C PRO A 96 -3.84 -17.93 -7.56
N ALA A 97 -3.62 -18.64 -6.45
CA ALA A 97 -4.67 -19.42 -5.78
C ALA A 97 -5.76 -18.58 -5.12
N ALA A 98 -5.50 -17.28 -4.89
CA ALA A 98 -6.44 -16.33 -4.32
C ALA A 98 -7.45 -15.79 -5.33
N MET A 99 -7.24 -15.99 -6.63
CA MET A 99 -8.21 -15.64 -7.68
C MET A 99 -9.46 -16.53 -7.57
N LYS A 100 -10.61 -15.90 -7.38
CA LYS A 100 -11.90 -16.58 -7.22
C LYS A 100 -12.94 -16.01 -8.17
N TRP A 101 -13.81 -16.90 -8.65
CA TRP A 101 -14.99 -16.48 -9.37
C TRP A 101 -15.95 -15.72 -8.43
N SER A 102 -16.39 -14.55 -8.84
CA SER A 102 -17.32 -13.71 -8.09
C SER A 102 -18.20 -12.95 -9.06
N GLN A 103 -19.47 -13.31 -9.13
CA GLN A 103 -20.42 -12.67 -10.05
C GLN A 103 -20.46 -11.16 -9.82
N GLY A 104 -20.21 -10.38 -10.87
CA GLY A 104 -20.22 -8.92 -10.82
C GLY A 104 -19.00 -8.28 -10.15
N GLY A 105 -18.02 -9.07 -9.72
CA GLY A 105 -16.73 -8.59 -9.28
C GLY A 105 -15.79 -8.36 -10.47
N TYR A 106 -15.04 -7.27 -10.48
CA TYR A 106 -14.06 -6.93 -11.50
C TYR A 106 -12.69 -6.85 -10.87
N TYR A 107 -11.77 -7.66 -11.35
CA TYR A 107 -10.37 -7.60 -11.01
C TYR A 107 -9.64 -6.67 -12.01
N PHE A 108 -8.91 -5.69 -11.51
CA PHE A 108 -8.09 -4.79 -12.31
C PHE A 108 -6.63 -5.04 -12.01
N ASP A 109 -5.89 -5.52 -12.98
CA ASP A 109 -4.46 -5.71 -12.88
C ASP A 109 -3.73 -4.37 -13.05
N LEU A 110 -2.93 -4.01 -12.07
CA LEU A 110 -2.20 -2.75 -12.05
C LEU A 110 -0.71 -3.05 -12.12
N VAL A 111 -0.08 -2.68 -13.22
CA VAL A 111 1.37 -2.78 -13.34
C VAL A 111 2.02 -1.57 -12.66
N ARG A 112 2.74 -1.81 -11.58
CA ARG A 112 3.54 -0.79 -10.91
C ARG A 112 5.01 -0.97 -11.24
N GLY A 113 5.61 0.04 -11.87
CA GLY A 113 7.04 0.25 -11.80
C GLY A 113 7.31 1.45 -10.88
N TYR A 114 7.92 1.23 -9.73
CA TYR A 114 8.32 2.33 -8.86
C TYR A 114 9.79 2.23 -8.46
N THR A 115 10.44 3.39 -8.41
CA THR A 115 11.75 3.54 -7.81
C THR A 115 11.57 4.22 -6.46
N VAL A 116 11.90 3.52 -5.39
CA VAL A 116 11.97 4.12 -4.05
C VAL A 116 13.36 4.74 -3.90
N LYS A 117 13.43 6.07 -3.85
CA LYS A 117 14.64 6.75 -3.39
C LYS A 117 14.66 6.70 -1.87
N VAL A 118 15.33 5.73 -1.30
CA VAL A 118 15.80 5.82 0.07
C VAL A 118 17.08 6.65 0.02
N ARG A 119 17.26 7.59 0.95
CA ARG A 119 18.44 8.43 1.07
C ARG A 119 19.69 7.61 0.73
N ASP A 120 20.30 7.89 -0.43
CA ASP A 120 21.52 7.27 -0.98
C ASP A 120 21.45 5.83 -1.51
N ARG A 121 20.27 5.20 -1.62
CA ARG A 121 20.13 3.94 -2.36
C ARG A 121 18.84 3.92 -3.18
N ILE A 122 18.98 3.53 -4.44
CA ILE A 122 17.83 3.24 -5.31
C ILE A 122 17.47 1.77 -5.09
N ILE A 123 16.29 1.52 -4.52
CA ILE A 123 15.71 0.18 -4.46
C ILE A 123 14.65 0.12 -5.56
N SER A 124 14.87 -0.70 -6.56
CA SER A 124 13.88 -1.00 -7.59
C SER A 124 13.00 -2.15 -7.09
N CYS A 125 11.71 -1.95 -7.07
CA CYS A 125 10.72 -3.00 -6.84
C CYS A 125 10.06 -3.41 -8.15
#